data_10dc882c9d76ba25c45a7859385d470c
#
_entry.id   10dc882c9d76ba25c45a7859385d470c
#
_cell.length_a   1.000
_cell.length_b   1.000
_cell.length_c   1.000
_cell.angle_alpha   90.00
_cell.angle_beta   90.00
_cell.angle_gamma   90.00
#
_symmetry.space_group_name_H-M   'P 1'
#
loop_
_entity.id
_entity.type
_entity.pdbx_description
1 polymer ?
#
loop_
_entity_poly.entity_id
_entity_poly.type
_entity_poly.pdbx_seq_one_letter_code
_entity_poly.pdbx_strand_id
1 'polypeptide(L)'
;MTIRLVIFDMDDVLCQYDLGRRLRALSRLSGRTPRDIRAAIWDSGFEDAADSGAYSESEYLAQFGERLGYPITRAEWAEARRGSMTAWEEMLGHARAIATRADIALYTNNGPLTRATLPELFPAAHALFGGRAFFSYQFGTKKPDPESYRRLLAHLGVRPEDSFFIDDKLSNVEGARIAGLHAHHFRSREAFEDEARELGLLSPQ
;
A
#
# COMPACT_ATOMS: atom_id res chain seq x y z
N MET A 1 4.63 -21.95 16.47
CA MET A 1 4.68 -20.48 16.27
C MET A 1 3.25 -20.01 16.05
N THR A 2 2.83 -18.91 16.65
CA THR A 2 1.43 -18.43 16.50
C THR A 2 1.46 -17.02 15.96
N ILE A 3 1.06 -16.85 14.71
CA ILE A 3 0.89 -15.51 14.10
C ILE A 3 -0.39 -14.89 14.66
N ARG A 4 -0.27 -13.69 15.19
CA ARG A 4 -1.38 -12.91 15.77
C ARG A 4 -1.81 -11.76 14.88
N LEU A 5 -0.92 -11.28 14.02
CA LEU A 5 -1.16 -10.17 13.12
C LEU A 5 -0.65 -10.50 11.71
N VAL A 6 -1.49 -10.33 10.70
CA VAL A 6 -1.11 -10.42 9.30
C VAL A 6 -1.22 -9.04 8.65
N ILE A 7 -0.12 -8.56 8.07
CA ILE A 7 0.00 -7.24 7.49
C ILE A 7 0.14 -7.37 5.98
N PHE A 8 -0.77 -6.78 5.24
CA PHE A 8 -0.78 -6.79 3.78
C PHE A 8 -0.29 -5.45 3.22
N ASP A 9 0.56 -5.47 2.21
CA ASP A 9 0.68 -4.33 1.31
C ASP A 9 -0.59 -4.16 0.47
N MET A 10 -0.74 -3.02 -0.18
CA MET A 10 -1.92 -2.69 -0.99
C MET A 10 -1.68 -2.97 -2.47
N ASP A 11 -0.79 -2.18 -3.08
CA ASP A 11 -0.51 -2.23 -4.50
C ASP A 11 0.25 -3.52 -4.84
N ASP A 12 -0.17 -4.22 -5.88
CA ASP A 12 0.37 -5.49 -6.36
C ASP A 12 0.33 -6.67 -5.36
N VAL A 13 -0.44 -6.51 -4.25
CA VAL A 13 -0.80 -7.59 -3.29
C VAL A 13 -2.31 -7.74 -3.15
N LEU A 14 -3.05 -6.67 -2.88
CA LEU A 14 -4.53 -6.67 -2.76
C LEU A 14 -5.22 -6.11 -4.00
N CYS A 15 -4.50 -5.34 -4.82
CA CYS A 15 -4.94 -4.89 -6.12
C CYS A 15 -3.77 -4.84 -7.09
N GLN A 16 -4.02 -5.04 -8.36
CA GLN A 16 -3.07 -4.74 -9.42
C GLN A 16 -3.02 -3.22 -9.61
N TYR A 17 -1.81 -2.64 -9.65
CA TYR A 17 -1.59 -1.23 -9.90
C TYR A 17 -0.84 -1.00 -11.21
N ASP A 18 -1.48 -0.31 -12.17
CA ASP A 18 -0.91 0.04 -13.47
C ASP A 18 -0.59 1.54 -13.53
N LEU A 19 0.67 1.89 -13.22
CA LEU A 19 1.17 3.26 -13.34
C LEU A 19 0.98 3.81 -14.77
N GLY A 20 1.09 2.96 -15.79
CA GLY A 20 0.88 3.37 -17.18
C GLY A 20 -0.54 3.86 -17.44
N ARG A 21 -1.55 3.20 -16.86
CA ARG A 21 -2.94 3.68 -16.92
C ARG A 21 -3.09 5.04 -16.23
N ARG A 22 -2.49 5.21 -15.04
CA ARG A 22 -2.50 6.48 -14.31
C ARG A 22 -1.86 7.60 -15.13
N LEU A 23 -0.68 7.37 -15.68
CA LEU A 23 0.02 8.33 -16.52
C LEU A 23 -0.79 8.73 -17.76
N ARG A 24 -1.45 7.77 -18.41
CA ARG A 24 -2.35 8.07 -19.55
C ARG A 24 -3.55 8.93 -19.14
N ALA A 25 -4.14 8.68 -17.98
CA ALA A 25 -5.24 9.50 -17.45
C ALA A 25 -4.77 10.94 -17.19
N LEU A 26 -3.65 11.11 -16.50
CA LEU A 26 -3.04 12.42 -16.21
C LEU A 26 -2.60 13.16 -17.49
N SER A 27 -2.11 12.42 -18.50
CA SER A 27 -1.76 12.97 -19.81
C SER A 27 -2.96 13.57 -20.53
N ARG A 28 -4.13 12.92 -20.45
CA ARG A 28 -5.38 13.47 -21.03
C ARG A 28 -5.83 14.76 -20.34
N LEU A 29 -5.61 14.90 -19.04
CA LEU A 29 -5.95 16.11 -18.30
C LEU A 29 -5.00 17.26 -18.58
N SER A 30 -3.70 17.00 -18.57
CA SER A 30 -2.67 18.04 -18.62
C SER A 30 -2.14 18.35 -20.02
N GLY A 31 -2.37 17.48 -21.01
CA GLY A 31 -1.77 17.56 -22.34
C GLY A 31 -0.28 17.20 -22.37
N ARG A 32 0.35 16.89 -21.24
CA ARG A 32 1.78 16.49 -21.16
C ARG A 32 1.96 15.02 -21.53
N THR A 33 3.16 14.66 -21.97
CA THR A 33 3.46 13.26 -22.27
C THR A 33 3.55 12.42 -20.99
N PRO A 34 3.20 11.11 -21.03
CA PRO A 34 3.38 10.21 -19.89
C PRO A 34 4.82 10.18 -19.34
N ARG A 35 5.82 10.32 -20.23
CA ARG A 35 7.24 10.37 -19.85
C ARG A 35 7.55 11.61 -19.00
N ASP A 36 7.10 12.79 -19.44
CA ASP A 36 7.36 14.03 -18.72
C ASP A 36 6.64 14.08 -17.38
N ILE A 37 5.43 13.53 -17.31
CA ILE A 37 4.66 13.41 -16.07
C ILE A 37 5.39 12.48 -15.10
N ARG A 38 5.85 11.32 -15.56
CA ARG A 38 6.61 10.37 -14.74
C ARG A 38 7.88 11.04 -14.19
N ALA A 39 8.65 11.70 -15.04
CA ALA A 39 9.88 12.39 -14.64
C ALA A 39 9.60 13.48 -13.58
N ALA A 40 8.52 14.26 -13.73
CA ALA A 40 8.19 15.37 -12.86
C ALA A 40 7.63 14.93 -11.49
N ILE A 41 6.96 13.79 -11.40
CA ILE A 41 6.24 13.34 -10.20
C ILE A 41 6.95 12.14 -9.56
N TRP A 42 7.17 11.04 -10.29
CA TRP A 42 7.74 9.81 -9.70
C TRP A 42 9.27 9.81 -9.66
N ASP A 43 9.92 10.16 -10.77
CA ASP A 43 11.39 10.08 -10.85
C ASP A 43 12.07 11.28 -10.16
N SER A 44 11.30 12.30 -9.76
CA SER A 44 11.79 13.48 -9.03
C SER A 44 11.98 13.27 -7.52
N GLY A 45 11.50 12.16 -6.96
CA GLY A 45 11.46 11.93 -5.52
C GLY A 45 10.29 12.58 -4.79
N PHE A 46 9.36 13.23 -5.51
CA PHE A 46 8.19 13.89 -4.90
C PHE A 46 7.25 12.89 -4.21
N GLU A 47 6.90 11.78 -4.88
CA GLU A 47 6.09 10.71 -4.28
C GLU A 47 6.80 10.11 -3.06
N ASP A 48 8.11 9.92 -3.15
CA ASP A 48 8.96 9.41 -2.06
C ASP A 48 8.90 10.27 -0.81
N ALA A 49 8.96 11.61 -1.00
CA ALA A 49 8.83 12.57 0.08
C ALA A 49 7.40 12.57 0.69
N ALA A 50 6.37 12.47 -0.16
CA ALA A 50 4.98 12.40 0.27
C ALA A 50 4.70 11.14 1.12
N ASP A 51 5.22 9.99 0.71
CA ASP A 51 5.11 8.71 1.42
C ASP A 51 5.82 8.71 2.78
N SER A 52 6.79 9.61 2.95
CA SER A 52 7.51 9.83 4.21
C SER A 52 6.89 10.94 5.09
N GLY A 53 5.80 11.58 4.64
CA GLY A 53 5.06 12.56 5.42
C GLY A 53 5.53 14.01 5.26
N ALA A 54 6.22 14.34 4.15
CA ALA A 54 6.72 15.69 3.90
C ALA A 54 5.61 16.72 3.61
N TYR A 55 4.39 16.27 3.25
CA TYR A 55 3.30 17.15 2.83
C TYR A 55 2.00 16.81 3.56
N SER A 56 1.19 17.82 3.85
CA SER A 56 -0.23 17.66 4.13
C SER A 56 -1.00 17.26 2.86
N GLU A 57 -2.28 16.87 3.00
CA GLU A 57 -3.14 16.53 1.85
C GLU A 57 -3.26 17.68 0.83
N SER A 58 -3.47 18.90 1.32
CA SER A 58 -3.61 20.10 0.47
C SER A 58 -2.30 20.50 -0.20
N GLU A 59 -1.19 20.46 0.53
CA GLU A 59 0.14 20.73 -0.04
C GLU A 59 0.53 19.71 -1.10
N TYR A 60 0.28 18.43 -0.83
CA TYR A 60 0.54 17.37 -1.81
C TYR A 60 -0.26 17.59 -3.11
N LEU A 61 -1.57 17.87 -3.00
CA LEU A 61 -2.41 18.08 -4.18
C LEU A 61 -1.98 19.32 -4.98
N ALA A 62 -1.65 20.42 -4.31
CA ALA A 62 -1.14 21.64 -4.94
C ALA A 62 0.19 21.38 -5.68
N GLN A 63 1.15 20.75 -4.99
CA GLN A 63 2.45 20.39 -5.55
C GLN A 63 2.35 19.38 -6.71
N PHE A 64 1.42 18.43 -6.61
CA PHE A 64 1.14 17.48 -7.68
C PHE A 64 0.63 18.21 -8.94
N GLY A 65 -0.33 19.13 -8.76
CA GLY A 65 -0.87 19.95 -9.85
C GLY A 65 0.19 20.84 -10.50
N GLU A 66 1.07 21.47 -9.72
CA GLU A 66 2.18 22.27 -10.21
C GLU A 66 3.13 21.42 -11.09
N ARG A 67 3.55 20.25 -10.60
CA ARG A 67 4.42 19.31 -11.34
C ARG A 67 3.74 18.74 -12.58
N LEU A 68 2.43 18.51 -12.50
CA LEU A 68 1.62 18.07 -13.63
C LEU A 68 1.46 19.17 -14.68
N GLY A 69 1.62 20.45 -14.31
CA GLY A 69 1.32 21.61 -15.16
C GLY A 69 -0.19 21.78 -15.43
N TYR A 70 -1.02 21.28 -14.49
CA TYR A 70 -2.47 21.33 -14.56
C TYR A 70 -3.05 21.40 -13.15
N PRO A 71 -3.97 22.33 -12.83
CA PRO A 71 -4.56 22.49 -11.50
C PRO A 71 -5.54 21.35 -11.19
N ILE A 72 -5.00 20.16 -10.97
CA ILE A 72 -5.77 18.94 -10.75
C ILE A 72 -6.62 19.06 -9.48
N THR A 73 -7.88 18.73 -9.59
CA THR A 73 -8.78 18.63 -8.44
C THR A 73 -8.57 17.29 -7.69
N ARG A 74 -9.03 17.25 -6.42
CA ARG A 74 -9.03 16.00 -5.62
C ARG A 74 -9.79 14.87 -6.33
N ALA A 75 -10.92 15.18 -6.95
CA ALA A 75 -11.74 14.20 -7.66
C ALA A 75 -11.01 13.63 -8.90
N GLU A 76 -10.38 14.48 -9.71
CA GLU A 76 -9.61 14.05 -10.89
C GLU A 76 -8.39 13.22 -10.49
N TRP A 77 -7.71 13.59 -9.40
CA TRP A 77 -6.59 12.82 -8.86
C TRP A 77 -7.05 11.43 -8.40
N ALA A 78 -8.16 11.37 -7.64
CA ALA A 78 -8.74 10.12 -7.18
C ALA A 78 -9.22 9.24 -8.34
N GLU A 79 -9.87 9.82 -9.35
CA GLU A 79 -10.31 9.11 -10.57
C GLU A 79 -9.12 8.50 -11.32
N ALA A 80 -8.04 9.28 -11.53
CA ALA A 80 -6.83 8.81 -12.21
C ALA A 80 -6.15 7.66 -11.41
N ARG A 81 -6.14 7.74 -10.07
CA ARG A 81 -5.60 6.70 -9.19
C ARG A 81 -6.50 5.46 -9.22
N ARG A 82 -7.81 5.62 -9.00
CA ARG A 82 -8.79 4.53 -9.03
C ARG A 82 -8.79 3.79 -10.35
N GLY A 83 -8.75 4.51 -11.48
CA GLY A 83 -8.71 3.92 -12.82
C GLY A 83 -7.45 3.13 -13.14
N SER A 84 -6.42 3.24 -12.31
CA SER A 84 -5.17 2.46 -12.41
C SER A 84 -5.13 1.25 -11.48
N MET A 85 -6.15 1.04 -10.66
CA MET A 85 -6.26 -0.06 -9.71
C MET A 85 -7.29 -1.07 -10.17
N THR A 86 -6.98 -2.36 -10.02
CA THR A 86 -7.92 -3.47 -10.24
C THR A 86 -7.87 -4.36 -9.01
N ALA A 87 -8.98 -4.45 -8.27
CA ALA A 87 -9.06 -5.29 -7.07
C ALA A 87 -8.71 -6.74 -7.39
N TRP A 88 -7.97 -7.38 -6.49
CA TRP A 88 -7.65 -8.79 -6.59
C TRP A 88 -8.55 -9.55 -5.63
N GLU A 89 -9.71 -9.97 -6.13
CA GLU A 89 -10.79 -10.50 -5.30
C GLU A 89 -10.41 -11.77 -4.53
N GLU A 90 -9.55 -12.61 -5.10
CA GLU A 90 -9.05 -13.80 -4.41
C GLU A 90 -8.19 -13.42 -3.20
N MET A 91 -7.30 -12.43 -3.34
CA MET A 91 -6.46 -11.96 -2.23
C MET A 91 -7.27 -11.26 -1.14
N LEU A 92 -8.29 -10.50 -1.51
CA LEU A 92 -9.26 -9.96 -0.57
C LEU A 92 -10.05 -11.07 0.15
N GLY A 93 -10.39 -12.13 -0.56
CA GLY A 93 -11.01 -13.34 0.01
C GLY A 93 -10.12 -14.01 1.06
N HIS A 94 -8.83 -14.18 0.74
CA HIS A 94 -7.86 -14.72 1.70
C HIS A 94 -7.68 -13.81 2.92
N ALA A 95 -7.61 -12.50 2.74
CA ALA A 95 -7.52 -11.59 3.86
C ALA A 95 -8.76 -11.66 4.78
N ARG A 96 -9.98 -11.82 4.21
CA ARG A 96 -11.22 -12.07 4.98
C ARG A 96 -11.16 -13.40 5.74
N ALA A 97 -10.67 -14.47 5.12
CA ALA A 97 -10.54 -15.76 5.77
C ALA A 97 -9.52 -15.72 6.92
N ILE A 98 -8.38 -15.05 6.71
CA ILE A 98 -7.35 -14.86 7.72
C ILE A 98 -7.88 -14.03 8.89
N ALA A 99 -8.72 -13.02 8.64
CA ALA A 99 -9.33 -12.19 9.68
C ALA A 99 -10.21 -12.97 10.69
N THR A 100 -10.59 -14.23 10.37
CA THR A 100 -11.28 -15.12 11.33
C THR A 100 -10.33 -15.83 12.29
N ARG A 101 -9.00 -15.73 12.10
CA ARG A 101 -7.98 -16.48 12.83
C ARG A 101 -6.91 -15.61 13.47
N ALA A 102 -6.61 -14.48 12.85
CA ALA A 102 -5.63 -13.51 13.31
C ALA A 102 -6.13 -12.09 13.01
N ASP A 103 -5.60 -11.11 13.72
CA ASP A 103 -5.79 -9.71 13.35
C ASP A 103 -5.20 -9.43 11.97
N ILE A 104 -5.83 -8.54 11.19
CA ILE A 104 -5.29 -8.09 9.91
C ILE A 104 -5.05 -6.59 9.92
N ALA A 105 -4.05 -6.15 9.16
CA ALA A 105 -3.77 -4.73 8.89
C ALA A 105 -3.33 -4.54 7.43
N LEU A 106 -3.61 -3.36 6.90
CA LEU A 106 -3.03 -2.86 5.67
C LEU A 106 -1.85 -1.96 6.04
N TYR A 107 -0.69 -2.12 5.37
CA TYR A 107 0.42 -1.19 5.50
C TYR A 107 1.06 -0.88 4.14
N THR A 108 0.87 0.35 3.67
CA THR A 108 1.26 0.77 2.32
C THR A 108 2.12 2.04 2.34
N ASN A 109 3.10 2.13 1.43
CA ASN A 109 3.85 3.35 1.19
C ASN A 109 2.98 4.30 0.35
N ASN A 110 2.27 5.17 1.03
CA ASN A 110 1.39 6.16 0.41
C ASN A 110 1.21 7.36 1.35
N GLY A 111 0.97 8.53 0.75
CA GLY A 111 0.78 9.79 1.44
C GLY A 111 -0.65 10.04 1.94
N PRO A 112 -0.89 11.24 2.54
CA PRO A 112 -2.16 11.57 3.21
C PRO A 112 -3.36 11.60 2.26
N LEU A 113 -3.19 12.02 1.00
CA LEU A 113 -4.29 12.08 0.04
C LEU A 113 -4.81 10.69 -0.32
N THR A 114 -3.92 9.68 -0.46
CA THR A 114 -4.34 8.29 -0.68
C THR A 114 -5.16 7.77 0.50
N ARG A 115 -4.76 8.08 1.75
CA ARG A 115 -5.52 7.71 2.93
C ARG A 115 -6.91 8.36 2.96
N ALA A 116 -6.98 9.66 2.71
CA ALA A 116 -8.22 10.42 2.74
C ALA A 116 -9.22 9.97 1.66
N THR A 117 -8.71 9.44 0.54
CA THR A 117 -9.51 8.97 -0.60
C THR A 117 -9.67 7.45 -0.64
N LEU A 118 -9.11 6.69 0.30
CA LEU A 118 -9.19 5.22 0.30
C LEU A 118 -10.63 4.67 0.12
N PRO A 119 -11.68 5.23 0.76
CA PRO A 119 -13.05 4.78 0.55
C PRO A 119 -13.51 4.87 -0.90
N GLU A 120 -12.99 5.84 -1.65
CA GLU A 120 -13.30 6.08 -3.06
C GLU A 120 -12.40 5.26 -4.00
N LEU A 121 -11.13 5.12 -3.64
CA LEU A 121 -10.12 4.42 -4.44
C LEU A 121 -10.28 2.91 -4.37
N PHE A 122 -10.47 2.38 -3.16
CA PHE A 122 -10.48 0.95 -2.91
C PHE A 122 -11.50 0.60 -1.81
N PRO A 123 -12.83 0.69 -2.12
CA PRO A 123 -13.90 0.46 -1.15
C PRO A 123 -13.79 -0.88 -0.42
N ALA A 124 -13.38 -1.95 -1.13
CA ALA A 124 -13.25 -3.28 -0.55
C ALA A 124 -12.15 -3.35 0.52
N ALA A 125 -10.99 -2.72 0.28
CA ALA A 125 -9.94 -2.62 1.29
C ALA A 125 -10.37 -1.74 2.46
N HIS A 126 -11.01 -0.60 2.18
CA HIS A 126 -11.53 0.27 3.24
C HIS A 126 -12.53 -0.47 4.14
N ALA A 127 -13.46 -1.23 3.56
CA ALA A 127 -14.43 -2.01 4.33
C ALA A 127 -13.78 -3.14 5.15
N LEU A 128 -12.72 -3.77 4.60
CA LEU A 128 -12.05 -4.90 5.23
C LEU A 128 -11.13 -4.48 6.39
N PHE A 129 -10.30 -3.46 6.16
CA PHE A 129 -9.28 -3.06 7.12
C PHE A 129 -9.73 -1.93 8.05
N GLY A 130 -10.67 -1.09 7.63
CA GLY A 130 -11.23 -0.01 8.44
C GLY A 130 -10.17 0.88 9.09
N GLY A 131 -10.22 1.02 10.42
CA GLY A 131 -9.22 1.76 11.19
C GLY A 131 -7.82 1.11 11.24
N ARG A 132 -7.67 -0.09 10.70
CA ARG A 132 -6.37 -0.81 10.59
C ARG A 132 -5.72 -0.68 9.21
N ALA A 133 -6.10 0.32 8.43
CA ALA A 133 -5.39 0.72 7.22
C ALA A 133 -4.37 1.82 7.56
N PHE A 134 -3.08 1.47 7.48
CA PHE A 134 -1.96 2.34 7.83
C PHE A 134 -1.17 2.74 6.59
N PHE A 135 -0.69 3.97 6.62
CA PHE A 135 0.06 4.60 5.54
C PHE A 135 1.40 5.09 6.09
N SER A 136 2.47 4.89 5.35
CA SER A 136 3.83 5.16 5.81
C SER A 136 4.03 6.59 6.34
N TYR A 137 3.40 7.59 5.70
CA TYR A 137 3.48 8.99 6.13
C TYR A 137 3.09 9.20 7.60
N GLN A 138 2.22 8.35 8.18
CA GLN A 138 1.78 8.45 9.58
C GLN A 138 2.90 8.16 10.58
N PHE A 139 3.94 7.48 10.12
CA PHE A 139 5.07 7.06 10.95
C PHE A 139 6.36 7.88 10.69
N GLY A 140 6.34 8.82 9.73
CA GLY A 140 7.50 9.65 9.37
C GLY A 140 8.66 8.85 8.78
N THR A 141 8.40 7.63 8.32
CA THR A 141 9.33 6.71 7.66
C THR A 141 8.53 5.74 6.81
N LYS A 142 9.18 5.00 5.91
CA LYS A 142 8.49 4.11 4.97
C LYS A 142 9.24 2.81 4.77
N LYS A 143 8.57 1.79 4.25
CA LYS A 143 9.20 0.56 3.77
C LYS A 143 10.25 0.92 2.69
N PRO A 144 11.43 0.32 2.65
CA PRO A 144 11.91 -0.85 3.40
C PRO A 144 12.62 -0.56 4.73
N ASP A 145 12.64 0.69 5.23
CA ASP A 145 13.30 1.00 6.50
C ASP A 145 12.72 0.12 7.63
N PRO A 146 13.55 -0.69 8.35
CA PRO A 146 13.10 -1.51 9.46
C PRO A 146 12.38 -0.72 10.57
N GLU A 147 12.72 0.56 10.74
CA GLU A 147 12.09 1.42 11.73
C GLU A 147 10.61 1.67 11.41
N SER A 148 10.22 1.66 10.14
CA SER A 148 8.82 1.84 9.74
C SER A 148 7.92 0.70 10.25
N TYR A 149 8.42 -0.53 10.22
CA TYR A 149 7.71 -1.70 10.76
C TYR A 149 7.67 -1.68 12.29
N ARG A 150 8.79 -1.29 12.96
CA ARG A 150 8.83 -1.20 14.43
C ARG A 150 7.82 -0.18 14.94
N ARG A 151 7.70 0.99 14.29
CA ARG A 151 6.70 2.01 14.66
C ARG A 151 5.27 1.55 14.46
N LEU A 152 4.99 0.88 13.33
CA LEU A 152 3.69 0.27 13.09
C LEU A 152 3.35 -0.77 14.18
N LEU A 153 4.26 -1.69 14.48
CA LEU A 153 4.05 -2.74 15.48
C LEU A 153 3.91 -2.18 16.89
N ALA A 154 4.70 -1.17 17.26
CA ALA A 154 4.57 -0.46 18.53
C ALA A 154 3.20 0.22 18.65
N HIS A 155 2.70 0.83 17.58
CA HIS A 155 1.36 1.40 17.53
C HIS A 155 0.26 0.36 17.71
N LEU A 156 0.46 -0.84 17.14
CA LEU A 156 -0.51 -1.96 17.23
C LEU A 156 -0.37 -2.79 18.51
N GLY A 157 0.71 -2.62 19.29
CA GLY A 157 0.97 -3.40 20.48
C GLY A 157 1.24 -4.88 20.19
N VAL A 158 1.82 -5.21 19.04
CA VAL A 158 2.13 -6.59 18.62
C VAL A 158 3.64 -6.76 18.50
N ARG A 159 4.15 -7.93 18.92
CA ARG A 159 5.57 -8.25 18.81
C ARG A 159 5.92 -8.62 17.36
N PRO A 160 7.14 -8.30 16.88
CA PRO A 160 7.58 -8.63 15.53
C PRO A 160 7.43 -10.11 15.17
N GLU A 161 7.86 -11.02 16.08
CA GLU A 161 7.81 -12.47 15.91
C GLU A 161 6.40 -13.06 15.86
N ASP A 162 5.39 -12.32 16.30
CA ASP A 162 3.97 -12.70 16.23
C ASP A 162 3.30 -12.13 14.95
N SER A 163 4.05 -11.49 14.06
CA SER A 163 3.54 -10.78 12.89
C SER A 163 4.04 -11.40 11.59
N PHE A 164 3.15 -11.45 10.59
CA PHE A 164 3.43 -11.93 9.24
C PHE A 164 3.12 -10.83 8.23
N PHE A 165 4.11 -10.43 7.42
CA PHE A 165 4.01 -9.34 6.45
C PHE A 165 4.07 -9.88 5.02
N ILE A 166 3.24 -9.34 4.12
CA ILE A 166 3.14 -9.74 2.71
C ILE A 166 3.36 -8.51 1.82
N ASP A 167 4.32 -8.57 0.90
CA ASP A 167 4.67 -7.46 0.00
C ASP A 167 5.27 -8.02 -1.31
N ASP A 168 5.01 -7.36 -2.44
CA ASP A 168 5.52 -7.71 -3.77
C ASP A 168 7.01 -7.32 -3.95
N LYS A 169 7.52 -6.38 -3.15
CA LYS A 169 8.90 -5.89 -3.25
C LYS A 169 9.81 -6.63 -2.28
N LEU A 170 10.79 -7.36 -2.83
CA LEU A 170 11.77 -8.08 -2.02
C LEU A 170 12.47 -7.18 -0.99
N SER A 171 12.81 -5.94 -1.35
CA SER A 171 13.43 -5.00 -0.42
C SER A 171 12.56 -4.72 0.81
N ASN A 172 11.23 -4.61 0.63
CA ASN A 172 10.29 -4.41 1.74
C ASN A 172 10.23 -5.65 2.63
N VAL A 173 10.21 -6.85 2.02
CA VAL A 173 10.25 -8.12 2.75
C VAL A 173 11.53 -8.27 3.58
N GLU A 174 12.68 -7.90 3.01
CA GLU A 174 13.96 -7.90 3.72
C GLU A 174 13.98 -6.90 4.88
N GLY A 175 13.46 -5.69 4.67
CA GLY A 175 13.30 -4.69 5.72
C GLY A 175 12.42 -5.17 6.88
N ALA A 176 11.32 -5.87 6.57
CA ALA A 176 10.43 -6.47 7.57
C ALA A 176 11.15 -7.57 8.37
N ARG A 177 11.92 -8.44 7.71
CA ARG A 177 12.72 -9.49 8.36
C ARG A 177 13.80 -8.91 9.29
N ILE A 178 14.47 -7.84 8.87
CA ILE A 178 15.44 -7.11 9.73
C ILE A 178 14.73 -6.51 10.95
N ALA A 179 13.47 -6.10 10.82
CA ALA A 179 12.67 -5.62 11.94
C ALA A 179 12.16 -6.76 12.85
N GLY A 180 12.37 -8.04 12.46
CA GLY A 180 12.02 -9.23 13.24
C GLY A 180 10.68 -9.88 12.88
N LEU A 181 10.00 -9.43 11.82
CA LEU A 181 8.76 -10.02 11.34
C LEU A 181 9.03 -11.29 10.52
N HIS A 182 8.07 -12.21 10.51
CA HIS A 182 7.96 -13.17 9.41
C HIS A 182 7.46 -12.41 8.18
N ALA A 183 8.03 -12.71 7.00
CA ALA A 183 7.65 -11.95 5.82
C ALA A 183 7.72 -12.78 4.54
N HIS A 184 6.64 -12.70 3.75
CA HIS A 184 6.43 -13.35 2.46
C HIS A 184 6.69 -12.41 1.30
N HIS A 185 7.55 -12.84 0.38
CA HIS A 185 7.71 -12.15 -0.90
C HIS A 185 6.61 -12.62 -1.86
N PHE A 186 5.59 -11.78 -2.01
CA PHE A 186 4.44 -12.09 -2.84
C PHE A 186 4.83 -12.11 -4.33
N ARG A 187 4.82 -13.27 -4.95
CA ARG A 187 5.10 -13.50 -6.37
C ARG A 187 3.96 -14.18 -7.10
N SER A 188 3.16 -14.93 -6.37
CA SER A 188 1.93 -15.54 -6.86
C SER A 188 1.00 -15.83 -5.70
N ARG A 189 -0.29 -15.93 -6.00
CA ARG A 189 -1.32 -16.33 -5.04
C ARG A 189 -1.04 -17.72 -4.46
N GLU A 190 -0.68 -18.68 -5.32
CA GLU A 190 -0.43 -20.06 -4.92
C GLU A 190 0.70 -20.17 -3.90
N ALA A 191 1.82 -19.48 -4.13
CA ALA A 191 2.94 -19.47 -3.17
C ALA A 191 2.54 -18.84 -1.84
N PHE A 192 1.72 -17.78 -1.85
CA PHE A 192 1.17 -17.19 -0.64
C PHE A 192 0.24 -18.15 0.10
N GLU A 193 -0.68 -18.80 -0.63
CA GLU A 193 -1.63 -19.78 -0.05
C GLU A 193 -0.90 -20.92 0.65
N ASP A 194 0.16 -21.46 0.05
CA ASP A 194 0.95 -22.55 0.62
C ASP A 194 1.59 -22.12 1.94
N GLU A 195 2.29 -20.98 1.98
CA GLU A 195 2.91 -20.49 3.21
C GLU A 195 1.86 -20.11 4.27
N ALA A 196 0.73 -19.52 3.87
CA ALA A 196 -0.35 -19.18 4.78
C ALA A 196 -1.01 -20.43 5.42
N ARG A 197 -1.08 -21.55 4.68
CA ARG A 197 -1.53 -22.85 5.22
C ARG A 197 -0.52 -23.44 6.19
N GLU A 198 0.78 -23.41 5.87
CA GLU A 198 1.85 -23.86 6.78
C GLU A 198 1.83 -23.09 8.10
N LEU A 199 1.51 -21.80 8.06
CA LEU A 199 1.35 -20.94 9.25
C LEU A 199 0.01 -21.12 9.97
N GLY A 200 -0.90 -21.95 9.45
CA GLY A 200 -2.25 -22.17 10.01
C GLY A 200 -3.21 -21.00 9.81
N LEU A 201 -2.87 -20.05 8.93
CA LEU A 201 -3.68 -18.86 8.62
C LEU A 201 -4.82 -19.16 7.62
N LEU A 202 -4.64 -20.16 6.76
CA LEU A 202 -5.67 -20.68 5.88
C LEU A 202 -5.96 -22.15 6.18
N SER A 203 -7.16 -22.63 5.82
CA SER A 203 -7.52 -24.05 5.96
C SER A 203 -6.68 -24.90 4.99
N PRO A 204 -6.34 -26.15 5.37
CA PRO A 204 -5.88 -27.14 4.41
C PRO A 204 -6.87 -27.28 3.24
N GLN A 205 -6.36 -27.63 2.06
CA GLN A 205 -7.22 -28.00 0.92
C GLN A 205 -7.93 -29.32 1.16
#